data_83a58ba5ae9294d9df08a2f5a8ef4b78
#
_entry.id   83a58ba5ae9294d9df08a2f5a8ef4b78
#
_cell.length_a   1.000
_cell.length_b   1.000
_cell.length_c   1.000
_cell.angle_alpha   90.00
_cell.angle_beta   90.00
_cell.angle_gamma   90.00
#
_symmetry.space_group_name_H-M   'P 1'
#
loop_
_entity.id
_entity.type
_entity.pdbx_description
1 polymer ?
#
loop_
_entity_poly.entity_id
_entity_poly.type
_entity_poly.pdbx_seq_one_letter_code
_entity_poly.pdbx_strand_id
1 'polypeptide(L)'
;MELKRVVVTGLGAVTPVGLDSEETWNNLVAGKSGAGPITQFDASKFKTHFACEVKGLDVNKYIDRKEARKIDRYTQLALVSAIQAVEDSGMDLESVDKERIGVVFGVGIGGIRTFQDEVTYYGQHIDDGPRFGPFFIPKMISDIAAGQISIKFGFHGPNLSLIHI
;
A
#
# COMPACT_ATOMS: atom_id res chain seq x y z
N MET A 1 36.07 12.32 -0.95
CA MET A 1 34.79 12.03 -0.21
C MET A 1 34.59 10.53 -0.28
N GLU A 2 34.68 9.83 0.83
CA GLU A 2 34.48 8.39 0.87
C GLU A 2 32.98 8.11 0.90
N LEU A 3 32.47 7.41 -0.10
CA LEU A 3 31.04 7.07 -0.17
C LEU A 3 30.74 5.94 0.80
N LYS A 4 29.69 6.10 1.60
CA LYS A 4 29.21 5.03 2.47
C LYS A 4 28.63 3.90 1.60
N ARG A 5 29.00 2.66 1.95
CA ARG A 5 28.43 1.48 1.32
C ARG A 5 26.96 1.32 1.76
N VAL A 6 26.05 1.21 0.81
CA VAL A 6 24.62 0.94 1.04
C VAL A 6 24.28 -0.42 0.46
N VAL A 7 23.51 -1.21 1.17
CA VAL A 7 23.10 -2.57 0.78
C VAL A 7 21.59 -2.74 0.94
N VAL A 8 20.99 -3.61 0.10
CA VAL A 8 19.62 -4.08 0.27
C VAL A 8 19.66 -5.30 1.18
N THR A 9 18.89 -5.29 2.25
CA THR A 9 18.87 -6.37 3.24
C THR A 9 17.60 -7.20 3.20
N GLY A 10 16.52 -6.72 2.61
CA GLY A 10 15.28 -7.45 2.48
C GLY A 10 14.39 -6.90 1.39
N LEU A 11 13.58 -7.77 0.80
CA LEU A 11 12.67 -7.49 -0.28
C LEU A 11 11.24 -7.91 0.08
N GLY A 12 10.27 -7.08 -0.26
CA GLY A 12 8.84 -7.40 -0.17
C GLY A 12 8.11 -6.88 -1.39
N ALA A 13 7.26 -7.69 -1.97
CA ALA A 13 6.52 -7.33 -3.16
C ALA A 13 5.10 -7.88 -3.14
N VAL A 14 4.14 -7.03 -3.49
CA VAL A 14 2.76 -7.43 -3.77
C VAL A 14 2.39 -6.83 -5.11
N THR A 15 2.30 -7.66 -6.10
CA THR A 15 2.14 -7.25 -7.49
C THR A 15 0.98 -7.98 -8.18
N PRO A 16 0.54 -7.54 -9.37
CA PRO A 16 -0.46 -8.27 -10.16
C PRO A 16 0.00 -9.66 -10.64
N VAL A 17 1.29 -9.97 -10.55
CA VAL A 17 1.86 -11.24 -10.98
C VAL A 17 2.41 -12.10 -9.85
N GLY A 18 2.41 -11.60 -8.60
CA GLY A 18 2.86 -12.36 -7.43
C GLY A 18 2.53 -11.65 -6.13
N LEU A 19 2.32 -12.43 -5.07
CA LEU A 19 1.96 -11.93 -3.75
C LEU A 19 3.16 -11.83 -2.79
N ASP A 20 4.33 -12.22 -3.26
CA ASP A 20 5.64 -12.03 -2.62
C ASP A 20 6.71 -11.78 -3.69
N SER A 21 7.95 -11.52 -3.25
CA SER A 21 9.08 -11.21 -4.14
C SER A 21 9.48 -12.40 -5.01
N GLU A 22 9.45 -13.62 -4.47
CA GLU A 22 9.85 -14.82 -5.19
C GLU A 22 8.84 -15.18 -6.30
N GLU A 23 7.56 -15.21 -5.97
CA GLU A 23 6.49 -15.45 -6.95
C GLU A 23 6.50 -14.37 -8.03
N THR A 24 6.64 -13.10 -7.63
CA THR A 24 6.72 -11.96 -8.57
C THR A 24 7.88 -12.15 -9.54
N TRP A 25 9.08 -12.47 -9.04
CA TRP A 25 10.26 -12.67 -9.87
C TRP A 25 10.10 -13.84 -10.82
N ASN A 26 9.67 -15.01 -10.32
CA ASN A 26 9.48 -16.20 -11.13
C ASN A 26 8.45 -15.98 -12.24
N ASN A 27 7.37 -15.29 -11.97
CA ASN A 27 6.34 -14.96 -12.95
C ASN A 27 6.80 -13.93 -13.98
N LEU A 28 7.61 -12.94 -13.58
CA LEU A 28 8.21 -11.98 -14.51
C LEU A 28 9.19 -12.66 -15.46
N VAL A 29 10.07 -13.53 -14.95
CA VAL A 29 11.03 -14.29 -15.78
C VAL A 29 10.28 -15.23 -16.73
N ALA A 30 9.17 -15.82 -16.30
CA ALA A 30 8.32 -16.66 -17.15
C ALA A 30 7.46 -15.87 -18.16
N GLY A 31 7.56 -14.53 -18.19
CA GLY A 31 6.79 -13.67 -19.10
C GLY A 31 5.29 -13.65 -18.81
N LYS A 32 4.86 -13.97 -17.59
CA LYS A 32 3.44 -13.92 -17.23
C LYS A 32 2.94 -12.48 -17.17
N SER A 33 1.78 -12.24 -17.79
CA SER A 33 1.12 -10.94 -17.73
C SER A 33 0.18 -10.86 -16.54
N GLY A 34 0.25 -9.75 -15.80
CA GLY A 34 -0.72 -9.39 -14.75
C GLY A 34 -1.96 -8.66 -15.26
N ALA A 35 -2.02 -8.35 -16.57
CA ALA A 35 -3.16 -7.66 -17.16
C ALA A 35 -4.40 -8.55 -17.23
N GLY A 36 -5.55 -7.96 -16.98
CA GLY A 36 -6.84 -8.64 -17.07
C GLY A 36 -8.00 -7.63 -17.09
N PRO A 37 -9.24 -8.09 -17.26
CA PRO A 37 -10.40 -7.21 -17.20
C PRO A 37 -10.44 -6.44 -15.87
N ILE A 38 -10.83 -5.16 -15.94
CA ILE A 38 -11.06 -4.34 -14.74
C ILE A 38 -12.23 -4.93 -13.94
N THR A 39 -12.00 -5.17 -12.64
CA THR A 39 -13.01 -5.72 -11.74
C THR A 39 -13.43 -4.74 -10.63
N GLN A 40 -12.71 -3.64 -10.47
CA GLN A 40 -12.93 -2.69 -9.38
C GLN A 40 -14.10 -1.74 -9.62
N PHE A 41 -14.48 -1.53 -10.88
CA PHE A 41 -15.61 -0.69 -11.27
C PHE A 41 -16.13 -1.12 -12.66
N ASP A 42 -17.29 -0.62 -13.05
CA ASP A 42 -17.83 -0.83 -14.40
C ASP A 42 -17.05 0.00 -15.45
N ALA A 43 -16.20 -0.69 -16.19
CA ALA A 43 -15.37 -0.06 -17.24
C ALA A 43 -16.04 -0.04 -18.62
N SER A 44 -17.29 -0.47 -18.77
CA SER A 44 -17.98 -0.63 -20.08
C SER A 44 -18.03 0.63 -20.93
N LYS A 45 -18.03 1.81 -20.29
CA LYS A 45 -18.08 3.12 -20.95
C LYS A 45 -16.70 3.75 -21.17
N PHE A 46 -15.62 3.09 -20.77
CA PHE A 46 -14.25 3.59 -20.92
C PHE A 46 -13.61 3.01 -22.18
N LYS A 47 -12.59 3.68 -22.72
CA LYS A 47 -11.81 3.18 -23.86
C LYS A 47 -10.91 2.01 -23.48
N THR A 48 -10.47 1.96 -22.21
CA THR A 48 -9.61 0.91 -21.66
C THR A 48 -10.42 0.03 -20.71
N HIS A 49 -10.41 -1.28 -20.94
CA HIS A 49 -11.19 -2.28 -20.21
C HIS A 49 -10.32 -3.24 -19.41
N PHE A 50 -9.01 -3.03 -19.37
CA PHE A 50 -8.07 -3.91 -18.67
C PHE A 50 -7.17 -3.11 -17.74
N ALA A 51 -6.72 -3.76 -16.67
CA ALA A 51 -5.75 -3.23 -15.70
C ALA A 51 -4.92 -4.38 -15.11
N CYS A 52 -3.84 -4.02 -14.43
CA CYS A 52 -3.04 -4.95 -13.65
C CYS A 52 -3.47 -4.85 -12.18
N GLU A 53 -4.39 -5.70 -11.75
CA GLU A 53 -4.94 -5.71 -10.39
C GLU A 53 -4.27 -6.80 -9.55
N VAL A 54 -3.96 -6.49 -8.29
CA VAL A 54 -3.52 -7.50 -7.31
C VAL A 54 -4.71 -8.36 -6.92
N LYS A 55 -4.62 -9.66 -7.21
CA LYS A 55 -5.66 -10.66 -6.98
C LYS A 55 -5.23 -11.67 -5.92
N GLY A 56 -6.18 -12.21 -5.16
CA GLY A 56 -5.93 -13.32 -4.24
C GLY A 56 -5.23 -12.97 -2.92
N LEU A 57 -4.84 -11.71 -2.69
CA LEU A 57 -4.19 -11.31 -1.44
C LEU A 57 -5.19 -11.34 -0.28
N ASP A 58 -4.94 -12.25 0.67
CA ASP A 58 -5.59 -12.24 1.98
C ASP A 58 -4.81 -11.35 2.95
N VAL A 59 -5.27 -10.11 3.09
CA VAL A 59 -4.66 -9.11 3.97
C VAL A 59 -4.70 -9.52 5.45
N ASN A 60 -5.70 -10.33 5.85
CA ASN A 60 -5.86 -10.71 7.26
C ASN A 60 -4.77 -11.68 7.76
N LYS A 61 -3.95 -12.23 6.86
CA LYS A 61 -2.74 -12.98 7.23
C LYS A 61 -1.63 -12.09 7.81
N TYR A 62 -1.65 -10.79 7.48
CA TYR A 62 -0.61 -9.83 7.82
C TYR A 62 -1.09 -8.74 8.78
N ILE A 63 -2.35 -8.33 8.66
CA ILE A 63 -2.93 -7.18 9.35
C ILE A 63 -4.22 -7.63 10.04
N ASP A 64 -4.39 -7.26 11.31
CA ASP A 64 -5.65 -7.53 12.02
C ASP A 64 -6.85 -6.99 11.26
N ARG A 65 -7.95 -7.75 11.25
CA ARG A 65 -9.16 -7.41 10.50
C ARG A 65 -9.77 -6.06 10.88
N LYS A 66 -9.66 -5.65 12.14
CA LYS A 66 -10.18 -4.35 12.60
C LYS A 66 -9.31 -3.22 12.09
N GLU A 67 -7.99 -3.40 12.11
CA GLU A 67 -7.04 -2.42 11.57
C GLU A 67 -7.14 -2.32 10.05
N ALA A 68 -7.24 -3.45 9.34
CA ALA A 68 -7.41 -3.47 7.89
C ALA A 68 -8.63 -2.67 7.40
N ARG A 69 -9.71 -2.59 8.20
CA ARG A 69 -10.90 -1.79 7.87
C ARG A 69 -10.71 -0.28 8.02
N LYS A 70 -9.73 0.15 8.82
CA LYS A 70 -9.44 1.57 9.07
C LYS A 70 -8.55 2.21 8.01
N ILE A 71 -7.94 1.39 7.15
CA ILE A 71 -6.99 1.82 6.12
C ILE A 71 -7.49 1.48 4.72
N ASP A 72 -7.08 2.27 3.72
CA ASP A 72 -7.42 2.02 2.31
C ASP A 72 -6.60 0.86 1.73
N ARG A 73 -7.04 0.35 0.57
CA ARG A 73 -6.39 -0.78 -0.11
C ARG A 73 -4.92 -0.52 -0.44
N TYR A 74 -4.58 0.70 -0.88
CA TYR A 74 -3.18 1.02 -1.19
C TYR A 74 -2.29 0.93 0.05
N THR A 75 -2.78 1.37 1.21
CA THR A 75 -2.07 1.25 2.49
C THR A 75 -1.95 -0.21 2.93
N GLN A 76 -2.98 -1.04 2.67
CA GLN A 76 -2.90 -2.49 2.94
C GLN A 76 -1.78 -3.14 2.11
N LEU A 77 -1.70 -2.82 0.81
CA LEU A 77 -0.65 -3.33 -0.07
C LEU A 77 0.75 -2.89 0.39
N ALA A 78 0.88 -1.61 0.77
CA ALA A 78 2.12 -1.05 1.30
C ALA A 78 2.58 -1.75 2.57
N LEU A 79 1.66 -1.96 3.54
CA LEU A 79 1.97 -2.65 4.79
C LEU A 79 2.37 -4.10 4.56
N VAL A 80 1.67 -4.84 3.70
CA VAL A 80 2.03 -6.23 3.41
C VAL A 80 3.42 -6.31 2.79
N SER A 81 3.73 -5.46 1.81
CA SER A 81 5.06 -5.42 1.21
C SER A 81 6.15 -5.04 2.23
N ALA A 82 5.85 -4.09 3.13
CA ALA A 82 6.80 -3.69 4.17
C ALA A 82 7.03 -4.81 5.20
N ILE A 83 5.97 -5.54 5.59
CA ILE A 83 6.09 -6.70 6.49
C ILE A 83 7.00 -7.75 5.86
N GLN A 84 6.76 -8.12 4.61
CA GLN A 84 7.61 -9.08 3.88
C GLN A 84 9.07 -8.61 3.82
N ALA A 85 9.33 -7.32 3.51
CA ALA A 85 10.68 -6.79 3.43
C ALA A 85 11.41 -6.81 4.78
N VAL A 86 10.72 -6.50 5.87
CA VAL A 86 11.30 -6.54 7.22
C VAL A 86 11.58 -7.99 7.65
N GLU A 87 10.66 -8.92 7.37
CA GLU A 87 10.85 -10.34 7.64
C GLU A 87 12.03 -10.92 6.85
N ASP A 88 12.10 -10.65 5.54
CA ASP A 88 13.17 -11.09 4.65
C ASP A 88 14.53 -10.53 5.04
N SER A 89 14.58 -9.32 5.60
CA SER A 89 15.82 -8.70 6.08
C SER A 89 16.46 -9.42 7.28
N GLY A 90 15.69 -10.23 8.01
CA GLY A 90 16.14 -10.85 9.27
C GLY A 90 16.45 -9.85 10.37
N MET A 91 15.94 -8.61 10.27
CA MET A 91 16.19 -7.55 11.25
C MET A 91 15.58 -7.90 12.61
N ASP A 92 16.39 -7.88 13.64
CA ASP A 92 15.91 -8.01 15.01
C ASP A 92 15.35 -6.66 15.51
N LEU A 93 14.03 -6.53 15.46
CA LEU A 93 13.30 -5.31 15.82
C LEU A 93 13.43 -4.90 17.28
N GLU A 94 13.89 -5.80 18.16
CA GLU A 94 14.10 -5.50 19.59
C GLU A 94 15.49 -4.89 19.86
N SER A 95 16.47 -5.19 18.99
CA SER A 95 17.85 -4.72 19.17
C SER A 95 18.22 -3.50 18.35
N VAL A 96 17.46 -3.17 17.31
CA VAL A 96 17.77 -2.03 16.44
C VAL A 96 17.36 -0.68 17.04
N ASP A 97 18.15 0.34 16.74
CA ASP A 97 17.83 1.73 17.10
C ASP A 97 16.72 2.27 16.18
N LYS A 98 15.49 2.23 16.65
CA LYS A 98 14.29 2.65 15.89
C LYS A 98 14.25 4.14 15.56
N GLU A 99 14.98 4.98 16.30
CA GLU A 99 15.14 6.42 16.00
C GLU A 99 15.93 6.67 14.73
N ARG A 100 16.72 5.69 14.29
CA ARG A 100 17.54 5.75 13.09
C ARG A 100 16.92 5.05 11.87
N ILE A 101 15.73 4.47 12.01
CA ILE A 101 15.04 3.79 10.90
C ILE A 101 13.95 4.72 10.38
N GLY A 102 14.14 5.20 9.15
CA GLY A 102 13.15 6.01 8.44
C GLY A 102 12.34 5.19 7.46
N VAL A 103 11.18 5.73 7.07
CA VAL A 103 10.31 5.18 6.05
C VAL A 103 10.13 6.18 4.92
N VAL A 104 10.50 5.78 3.71
CA VAL A 104 10.25 6.54 2.49
C VAL A 104 9.39 5.67 1.58
N PHE A 105 8.16 6.08 1.34
CA PHE A 105 7.21 5.30 0.56
C PHE A 105 6.53 6.17 -0.50
N GLY A 106 6.72 5.83 -1.78
CA GLY A 106 6.14 6.55 -2.91
C GLY A 106 4.68 6.12 -3.14
N VAL A 107 3.77 7.11 -3.19
CA VAL A 107 2.33 6.89 -3.44
C VAL A 107 1.86 7.84 -4.52
N GLY A 108 1.18 7.32 -5.56
CA GLY A 108 0.68 8.12 -6.67
C GLY A 108 -0.43 9.08 -6.27
N ILE A 109 -1.54 8.57 -5.72
CA ILE A 109 -2.73 9.38 -5.41
C ILE A 109 -3.21 9.13 -3.97
N GLY A 110 -2.96 7.95 -3.43
CA GLY A 110 -3.54 7.54 -2.14
C GLY A 110 -4.91 6.88 -2.31
N GLY A 111 -5.81 7.09 -1.36
CA GLY A 111 -7.11 6.44 -1.31
C GLY A 111 -8.17 7.06 -2.21
N ILE A 112 -7.88 7.17 -3.50
CA ILE A 112 -8.79 7.80 -4.49
C ILE A 112 -10.17 7.13 -4.52
N ARG A 113 -10.24 5.81 -4.31
CA ARG A 113 -11.51 5.08 -4.27
C ARG A 113 -12.32 5.45 -3.03
N THR A 114 -11.69 5.48 -1.86
CA THR A 114 -12.32 5.97 -0.63
C THR A 114 -12.88 7.38 -0.83
N PHE A 115 -12.10 8.25 -1.47
CA PHE A 115 -12.55 9.61 -1.79
C PHE A 115 -13.78 9.60 -2.70
N GLN A 116 -13.74 8.85 -3.80
CA GLN A 116 -14.85 8.74 -4.74
C GLN A 116 -16.11 8.22 -4.05
N ASP A 117 -16.01 7.14 -3.27
CA ASP A 117 -17.14 6.50 -2.61
C ASP A 117 -17.81 7.46 -1.60
N GLU A 118 -17.03 8.14 -0.75
CA GLU A 118 -17.52 9.08 0.26
C GLU A 118 -18.16 10.32 -0.38
N VAL A 119 -17.54 10.89 -1.42
CA VAL A 119 -18.08 12.07 -2.11
C VAL A 119 -19.33 11.72 -2.91
N THR A 120 -19.36 10.55 -3.55
CA THR A 120 -20.54 10.08 -4.28
C THR A 120 -21.70 9.84 -3.31
N TYR A 121 -21.42 9.20 -2.18
CA TYR A 121 -22.44 8.99 -1.13
C TYR A 121 -23.00 10.33 -0.63
N TYR A 122 -22.14 11.30 -0.31
CA TYR A 122 -22.58 12.63 0.10
C TYR A 122 -23.42 13.32 -0.98
N GLY A 123 -23.01 13.25 -2.24
CA GLY A 123 -23.76 13.86 -3.35
C GLY A 123 -25.15 13.27 -3.56
N GLN A 124 -25.33 11.98 -3.23
CA GLN A 124 -26.63 11.29 -3.29
C GLN A 124 -27.51 11.56 -2.07
N HIS A 125 -26.94 12.05 -0.96
CA HIS A 125 -27.62 12.28 0.33
C HIS A 125 -27.40 13.70 0.84
N ILE A 126 -27.35 14.67 -0.05
CA ILE A 126 -26.98 16.07 0.29
C ILE A 126 -27.95 16.69 1.30
N ASP A 127 -29.22 16.33 1.24
CA ASP A 127 -30.27 16.84 2.15
C ASP A 127 -30.11 16.31 3.58
N ASP A 128 -29.41 15.18 3.77
CA ASP A 128 -29.12 14.59 5.07
C ASP A 128 -27.92 15.30 5.78
N GLY A 129 -27.26 16.20 5.08
CA GLY A 129 -26.03 16.86 5.52
C GLY A 129 -24.78 15.97 5.42
N PRO A 130 -23.58 16.53 5.67
CA PRO A 130 -22.33 15.79 5.51
C PRO A 130 -22.17 14.72 6.60
N ARG A 131 -21.94 13.48 6.15
CA ARG A 131 -21.70 12.30 7.02
C ARG A 131 -20.50 11.52 6.51
N PHE A 132 -19.30 12.10 6.65
CA PHE A 132 -18.05 11.41 6.30
C PHE A 132 -17.61 10.47 7.42
N GLY A 133 -17.08 9.31 7.05
CA GLY A 133 -16.52 8.37 8.01
C GLY A 133 -15.33 8.97 8.79
N PRO A 134 -15.13 8.60 10.08
CA PRO A 134 -14.04 9.15 10.90
C PRO A 134 -12.64 8.83 10.34
N PHE A 135 -12.55 7.80 9.51
CA PHE A 135 -11.31 7.38 8.84
C PHE A 135 -11.21 7.90 7.40
N PHE A 136 -12.08 8.80 6.96
CA PHE A 136 -12.07 9.32 5.59
C PHE A 136 -10.71 9.94 5.24
N ILE A 137 -10.27 10.93 6.03
CA ILE A 137 -8.99 11.60 5.79
C ILE A 137 -7.81 10.63 5.93
N PRO A 138 -7.67 9.85 7.02
CA PRO A 138 -6.61 8.84 7.13
C PRO A 138 -6.57 7.79 6.02
N LYS A 139 -7.70 7.49 5.40
CA LYS A 139 -7.73 6.56 4.25
C LYS A 139 -7.33 7.24 2.94
N MET A 140 -7.60 8.54 2.80
CA MET A 140 -7.47 9.26 1.54
C MET A 140 -6.04 9.75 1.30
N ILE A 141 -5.39 10.36 2.30
CA ILE A 141 -4.11 11.04 2.13
C ILE A 141 -2.96 10.07 1.83
N SER A 142 -2.07 10.47 0.92
CA SER A 142 -1.05 9.59 0.35
C SER A 142 0.09 9.25 1.29
N ASP A 143 0.40 10.09 2.27
CA ASP A 143 1.49 9.89 3.23
C ASP A 143 1.18 8.87 4.33
N ILE A 144 -0.10 8.53 4.51
CA ILE A 144 -0.51 7.62 5.58
C ILE A 144 0.09 6.21 5.43
N ALA A 145 0.43 5.77 4.22
CA ALA A 145 1.09 4.48 4.02
C ALA A 145 2.45 4.43 4.73
N ALA A 146 3.28 5.47 4.56
CA ALA A 146 4.55 5.60 5.27
C ALA A 146 4.33 5.70 6.79
N GLY A 147 3.33 6.47 7.22
CA GLY A 147 2.94 6.59 8.64
C GLY A 147 2.50 5.26 9.24
N GLN A 148 1.68 4.48 8.55
CA GLN A 148 1.22 3.18 9.03
C GLN A 148 2.36 2.15 9.13
N ILE A 149 3.33 2.17 8.21
CA ILE A 149 4.54 1.35 8.30
C ILE A 149 5.34 1.73 9.55
N SER A 150 5.57 3.02 9.79
CA SER A 150 6.27 3.50 10.99
C SER A 150 5.55 3.09 12.27
N ILE A 151 4.23 3.24 12.34
CA ILE A 151 3.43 2.83 13.50
C ILE A 151 3.53 1.31 13.73
N LYS A 152 3.44 0.51 12.66
CA LYS A 152 3.48 -0.96 12.73
C LYS A 152 4.76 -1.48 13.37
N PHE A 153 5.91 -0.89 13.05
CA PHE A 153 7.22 -1.35 13.49
C PHE A 153 7.83 -0.48 14.61
N GLY A 154 7.21 0.64 14.94
CA GLY A 154 7.75 1.61 15.91
C GLY A 154 8.96 2.36 15.37
N PHE A 155 9.03 2.64 14.07
CA PHE A 155 10.12 3.41 13.46
C PHE A 155 9.89 4.90 13.65
N HIS A 156 10.89 5.61 14.19
CA HIS A 156 10.79 7.04 14.56
C HIS A 156 11.74 7.93 13.76
N GLY A 157 12.48 7.39 12.82
CA GLY A 157 13.31 8.18 11.90
C GLY A 157 12.47 8.96 10.87
N PRO A 158 13.10 9.57 9.86
CA PRO A 158 12.39 10.35 8.84
C PRO A 158 11.26 9.56 8.19
N ASN A 159 10.07 10.17 8.11
CA ASN A 159 8.88 9.56 7.49
C ASN A 159 8.43 10.46 6.34
N LEU A 160 8.57 9.95 5.11
CA LEU A 160 8.33 10.73 3.91
C LEU A 160 7.49 9.93 2.91
N SER A 161 6.53 10.60 2.30
CA SER A 161 5.84 10.10 1.10
C SER A 161 6.18 11.01 -0.07
N LEU A 162 6.59 10.41 -1.17
CA LEU A 162 6.99 11.12 -2.38
C LEU A 162 6.21 10.57 -3.57
N ILE A 163 5.90 11.46 -4.50
CA ILE A 163 5.41 11.08 -5.81
C ILE A 163 6.50 11.36 -6.83
N HIS A 164 6.79 10.42 -7.70
CA HIS A 164 7.69 10.64 -8.80
C HIS A 164 7.08 11.56 -9.84
N ILE A 165 7.84 12.53 -10.23
CA ILE A 165 7.55 13.36 -11.39
C ILE A 165 8.71 13.30 -12.36
#